data_b126a676ce91c067979364ed4dbd213d
#
_entry.id   b126a676ce91c067979364ed4dbd213d
#
_cell.length_a   1.000
_cell.length_b   1.000
_cell.length_c   1.000
_cell.angle_alpha   90.00
_cell.angle_beta   90.00
_cell.angle_gamma   90.00
#
_symmetry.space_group_name_H-M   'P 1'
#
loop_
_entity.id
_entity.type
_entity.pdbx_description
1 polymer ?
#
loop_
_entity_poly.entity_id
_entity_poly.type
_entity_poly.pdbx_seq_one_letter_code
_entity_poly.pdbx_strand_id
1 'polypeptide(L)'
;MANSGAGKAALITGGTDGLGKAAAVLLAQHGYRVFAAGRSAEKRAKLDEFARENKLPLESVELDVCDDGSVQRAVSSVLAKTGAIDVLVNNAGIGYMAVVEELRIEDLRQQFDTNLFGVLRATQAVLPGMRERRTGRIVMMSSVAGFVSPPTYGAYSSSKHALEGLSNALRLEVYPFGIEVILIEPGYIVTNFQQTARDLAKNYTENAQTGPYAKVYAAALAGANKGRGRSKTTPEDCAWIILRAIESPRPKARYEVTDLAKFAAWAKRLMSDRAVDKFLRRRFGIERES
;
A
#
# COMPACT_ATOMS: atom_id res chain seq x y z
N MET A 1 16.03 -11.97 -20.18
CA MET A 1 14.70 -11.32 -20.13
C MET A 1 14.85 -9.95 -20.78
N ALA A 2 13.91 -9.55 -21.65
CA ALA A 2 13.99 -8.26 -22.31
C ALA A 2 13.93 -7.13 -21.25
N ASN A 3 14.77 -6.12 -21.42
CA ASN A 3 14.87 -4.96 -20.54
C ASN A 3 13.68 -4.01 -20.81
N SER A 4 12.48 -4.41 -20.39
CA SER A 4 11.19 -3.76 -20.70
C SER A 4 11.04 -2.38 -20.07
N GLY A 5 11.85 -2.09 -19.05
CA GLY A 5 11.91 -0.81 -18.35
C GLY A 5 12.90 0.20 -18.94
N ALA A 6 13.68 -0.18 -19.98
CA ALA A 6 14.73 0.68 -20.53
C ALA A 6 14.21 2.06 -20.90
N GLY A 7 14.77 3.10 -20.29
CA GLY A 7 14.40 4.49 -20.51
C GLY A 7 13.12 4.98 -19.80
N LYS A 8 12.43 4.13 -19.04
CA LYS A 8 11.23 4.52 -18.29
C LYS A 8 11.55 4.88 -16.84
N ALA A 9 10.90 5.91 -16.33
CA ALA A 9 11.04 6.34 -14.94
C ALA A 9 9.88 5.88 -14.06
N ALA A 10 10.22 5.38 -12.87
CA ALA A 10 9.27 4.96 -11.86
C ALA A 10 9.46 5.73 -10.55
N LEU A 11 8.40 6.35 -10.04
CA LEU A 11 8.35 6.96 -8.71
C LEU A 11 7.56 6.06 -7.76
N ILE A 12 8.14 5.73 -6.59
CA ILE A 12 7.53 4.84 -5.60
C ILE A 12 7.45 5.56 -4.27
N THR A 13 6.24 5.89 -3.81
CA THR A 13 6.05 6.48 -2.47
C THR A 13 6.22 5.41 -1.40
N GLY A 14 6.90 5.75 -0.28
CA GLY A 14 7.26 4.74 0.72
C GLY A 14 8.23 3.67 0.18
N GLY A 15 9.03 4.02 -0.83
CA GLY A 15 9.93 3.12 -1.55
C GLY A 15 11.21 2.75 -0.80
N THR A 16 11.45 3.30 0.38
CA THR A 16 12.70 3.10 1.14
C THR A 16 12.66 1.90 2.09
N ASP A 17 11.49 1.23 2.23
CA ASP A 17 11.31 0.10 3.14
C ASP A 17 10.22 -0.87 2.65
N GLY A 18 10.19 -2.08 3.21
CA GLY A 18 9.14 -3.08 3.02
C GLY A 18 8.81 -3.40 1.56
N LEU A 19 7.51 -3.42 1.23
CA LEU A 19 7.02 -3.72 -0.13
C LEU A 19 7.52 -2.71 -1.15
N GLY A 20 7.56 -1.42 -0.77
CA GLY A 20 8.04 -0.35 -1.65
C GLY A 20 9.51 -0.53 -2.03
N LYS A 21 10.38 -0.89 -1.06
CA LYS A 21 11.80 -1.18 -1.33
C LYS A 21 11.96 -2.40 -2.24
N ALA A 22 11.22 -3.48 -1.97
CA ALA A 22 11.28 -4.67 -2.81
C ALA A 22 10.86 -4.35 -4.26
N ALA A 23 9.79 -3.57 -4.45
CA ALA A 23 9.36 -3.10 -5.77
C ALA A 23 10.42 -2.20 -6.42
N ALA A 24 11.02 -1.28 -5.67
CA ALA A 24 12.06 -0.37 -6.17
C ALA A 24 13.28 -1.13 -6.70
N VAL A 25 13.77 -2.08 -5.91
CA VAL A 25 14.92 -2.90 -6.30
C VAL A 25 14.60 -3.74 -7.54
N LEU A 26 13.45 -4.41 -7.55
CA LEU A 26 13.07 -5.27 -8.68
C LEU A 26 12.87 -4.48 -9.97
N LEU A 27 12.18 -3.33 -9.93
CA LEU A 27 12.02 -2.46 -11.10
C LEU A 27 13.37 -1.95 -11.62
N ALA A 28 14.30 -1.57 -10.73
CA ALA A 28 15.64 -1.15 -11.11
C ALA A 28 16.42 -2.28 -11.80
N GLN A 29 16.33 -3.51 -11.30
CA GLN A 29 16.92 -4.71 -11.93
C GLN A 29 16.35 -4.99 -13.32
N HIS A 30 15.11 -4.52 -13.61
CA HIS A 30 14.46 -4.65 -14.91
C HIS A 30 14.61 -3.39 -15.79
N GLY A 31 15.56 -2.50 -15.45
CA GLY A 31 15.99 -1.39 -16.28
C GLY A 31 15.18 -0.11 -16.14
N TYR A 32 14.22 -0.04 -15.21
CA TYR A 32 13.59 1.22 -14.87
C TYR A 32 14.57 2.13 -14.15
N ARG A 33 14.53 3.44 -14.45
CA ARG A 33 15.14 4.44 -13.60
C ARG A 33 14.21 4.72 -12.43
N VAL A 34 14.57 4.26 -11.23
CA VAL A 34 13.68 4.24 -10.07
C VAL A 34 14.01 5.35 -9.08
N PHE A 35 12.97 6.03 -8.62
CA PHE A 35 13.00 7.03 -7.57
C PHE A 35 12.20 6.52 -6.37
N ALA A 36 12.90 6.06 -5.35
CA ALA A 36 12.31 5.50 -4.15
C ALA A 36 12.11 6.61 -3.10
N ALA A 37 10.88 7.07 -2.95
CA ALA A 37 10.56 8.20 -2.11
C ALA A 37 10.30 7.80 -0.64
N GLY A 38 10.79 8.61 0.30
CA GLY A 38 10.59 8.40 1.73
C GLY A 38 11.04 9.57 2.59
N ARG A 39 10.51 9.66 3.82
CA ARG A 39 10.79 10.75 4.77
C ARG A 39 12.14 10.61 5.49
N SER A 40 12.49 9.38 5.90
CA SER A 40 13.66 9.12 6.73
C SER A 40 14.96 9.26 5.93
N ALA A 41 15.79 10.24 6.30
CA ALA A 41 17.11 10.45 5.71
C ALA A 41 18.01 9.20 5.88
N GLU A 42 17.94 8.54 7.04
CA GLU A 42 18.72 7.32 7.32
C GLU A 42 18.34 6.19 6.37
N LYS A 43 17.02 5.93 6.18
CA LYS A 43 16.56 4.87 5.26
C LYS A 43 16.91 5.20 3.81
N ARG A 44 16.84 6.48 3.43
CA ARG A 44 17.25 6.92 2.10
C ARG A 44 18.74 6.66 1.86
N ALA A 45 19.61 7.09 2.79
CA ALA A 45 21.05 6.89 2.69
C ALA A 45 21.42 5.40 2.57
N LYS A 46 20.81 4.52 3.40
CA LYS A 46 21.02 3.07 3.32
C LYS A 46 20.57 2.48 1.97
N LEU A 47 19.50 3.00 1.39
CA LEU A 47 19.02 2.55 0.08
C LEU A 47 19.94 3.00 -1.05
N ASP A 48 20.44 4.23 -1.01
CA ASP A 48 21.36 4.77 -2.00
C ASP A 48 22.72 4.07 -1.96
N GLU A 49 23.21 3.72 -0.77
CA GLU A 49 24.41 2.89 -0.60
C GLU A 49 24.21 1.51 -1.23
N PHE A 50 23.11 0.82 -0.89
CA PHE A 50 22.75 -0.46 -1.47
C PHE A 50 22.64 -0.39 -3.01
N ALA A 51 22.00 0.65 -3.54
CA ALA A 51 21.86 0.83 -4.98
C ALA A 51 23.21 1.01 -5.69
N ARG A 52 24.11 1.78 -5.09
CA ARG A 52 25.48 2.01 -5.59
C ARG A 52 26.30 0.72 -5.61
N GLU A 53 26.31 -0.04 -4.51
CA GLU A 53 27.02 -1.31 -4.40
C GLU A 53 26.54 -2.35 -5.42
N ASN A 54 25.23 -2.37 -5.69
CA ASN A 54 24.60 -3.28 -6.65
C ASN A 54 24.47 -2.71 -8.06
N LYS A 55 25.01 -1.52 -8.33
CA LYS A 55 24.99 -0.83 -9.64
C LYS A 55 23.57 -0.73 -10.22
N LEU A 56 22.58 -0.43 -9.36
CA LEU A 56 21.19 -0.30 -9.76
C LEU A 56 20.86 1.14 -10.17
N PRO A 57 20.05 1.37 -11.21
CA PRO A 57 19.53 2.68 -11.58
C PRO A 57 18.39 3.09 -10.61
N LEU A 58 18.74 3.20 -9.34
CA LEU A 58 17.85 3.48 -8.22
C LEU A 58 18.45 4.59 -7.37
N GLU A 59 17.67 5.62 -7.12
CA GLU A 59 18.03 6.72 -6.21
C GLU A 59 16.87 7.03 -5.26
N SER A 60 17.19 7.51 -4.07
CA SER A 60 16.17 7.93 -3.12
C SER A 60 15.77 9.39 -3.31
N VAL A 61 14.52 9.72 -2.98
CA VAL A 61 13.98 11.08 -3.01
C VAL A 61 13.29 11.38 -1.69
N GLU A 62 13.50 12.59 -1.15
CA GLU A 62 12.74 13.03 0.01
C GLU A 62 11.30 13.33 -0.40
N LEU A 63 10.35 12.68 0.27
CA LEU A 63 8.93 12.92 0.06
C LEU A 63 8.12 12.55 1.30
N ASP A 64 7.34 13.51 1.79
CA ASP A 64 6.22 13.27 2.69
C ASP A 64 4.92 13.40 1.90
N VAL A 65 4.15 12.31 1.84
CA VAL A 65 2.87 12.29 1.11
C VAL A 65 1.80 13.14 1.80
N CYS A 66 2.01 13.53 3.06
CA CYS A 66 1.11 14.40 3.82
C CYS A 66 1.39 15.90 3.60
N ASP A 67 2.42 16.26 2.84
CA ASP A 67 2.81 17.65 2.56
C ASP A 67 2.79 17.93 1.05
N ASP A 68 1.92 18.83 0.63
CA ASP A 68 1.74 19.18 -0.79
C ASP A 68 3.03 19.73 -1.42
N GLY A 69 3.76 20.58 -0.68
CA GLY A 69 5.02 21.15 -1.15
C GLY A 69 6.10 20.08 -1.29
N SER A 70 6.17 19.11 -0.37
CA SER A 70 7.09 17.98 -0.45
C SER A 70 6.82 17.13 -1.68
N VAL A 71 5.55 16.82 -1.96
CA VAL A 71 5.14 16.06 -3.15
C VAL A 71 5.54 16.79 -4.44
N GLN A 72 5.25 18.10 -4.53
CA GLN A 72 5.58 18.89 -5.71
C GLN A 72 7.10 18.98 -5.94
N ARG A 73 7.89 19.21 -4.89
CA ARG A 73 9.37 19.23 -4.99
C ARG A 73 9.92 17.89 -5.48
N ALA A 74 9.42 16.78 -4.90
CA ALA A 74 9.86 15.44 -5.28
C ALA A 74 9.55 15.13 -6.74
N VAL A 75 8.31 15.36 -7.18
CA VAL A 75 7.89 15.14 -8.58
C VAL A 75 8.69 16.02 -9.53
N SER A 76 8.86 17.32 -9.23
CA SER A 76 9.65 18.24 -10.06
C SER A 76 11.12 17.80 -10.17
N SER A 77 11.71 17.33 -9.06
CA SER A 77 13.08 16.80 -9.05
C SER A 77 13.23 15.58 -9.96
N VAL A 78 12.26 14.66 -9.93
CA VAL A 78 12.27 13.48 -10.83
C VAL A 78 12.10 13.90 -12.28
N LEU A 79 11.15 14.79 -12.56
CA LEU A 79 10.91 15.30 -13.93
C LEU A 79 12.12 16.03 -14.49
N ALA A 80 12.83 16.82 -13.71
CA ALA A 80 14.07 17.48 -14.13
C ALA A 80 15.17 16.49 -14.55
N LYS A 81 15.21 15.31 -13.97
CA LYS A 81 16.20 14.26 -14.26
C LYS A 81 15.80 13.33 -15.40
N THR A 82 14.51 13.17 -15.67
CA THR A 82 14.00 12.12 -16.56
C THR A 82 13.12 12.64 -17.69
N GLY A 83 12.63 13.86 -17.58
CA GLY A 83 11.64 14.44 -18.50
C GLY A 83 10.23 13.87 -18.34
N ALA A 84 10.10 12.69 -17.72
CA ALA A 84 8.81 12.00 -17.57
C ALA A 84 8.79 11.08 -16.35
N ILE A 85 7.58 10.84 -15.80
CA ILE A 85 7.30 9.74 -14.87
C ILE A 85 6.31 8.80 -15.59
N ASP A 86 6.77 7.59 -15.88
CA ASP A 86 5.98 6.60 -16.64
C ASP A 86 5.16 5.71 -15.70
N VAL A 87 5.68 5.49 -14.48
CA VAL A 87 5.08 4.66 -13.46
C VAL A 87 5.05 5.41 -12.14
N LEU A 88 3.86 5.48 -11.52
CA LEU A 88 3.70 5.87 -10.12
C LEU A 88 3.25 4.66 -9.31
N VAL A 89 3.98 4.31 -8.26
CA VAL A 89 3.56 3.31 -7.28
C VAL A 89 3.21 4.03 -5.97
N ASN A 90 1.92 4.19 -5.71
CA ASN A 90 1.38 4.72 -4.47
C ASN A 90 1.42 3.63 -3.39
N ASN A 91 2.57 3.51 -2.71
CA ASN A 91 2.80 2.47 -1.70
C ASN A 91 2.90 3.01 -0.27
N ALA A 92 3.19 4.30 -0.07
CA ALA A 92 3.23 4.89 1.26
C ALA A 92 1.92 4.63 2.02
N GLY A 93 2.04 4.22 3.29
CA GLY A 93 0.88 3.91 4.11
C GLY A 93 1.25 3.61 5.56
N ILE A 94 0.29 3.83 6.43
CA ILE A 94 0.34 3.49 7.87
C ILE A 94 -0.89 2.68 8.24
N GLY A 95 -0.91 2.10 9.45
CA GLY A 95 -2.06 1.35 9.95
C GLY A 95 -2.25 1.57 11.44
N TYR A 96 -3.35 2.19 11.83
CA TYR A 96 -3.81 2.21 13.21
C TYR A 96 -4.64 0.96 13.51
N MET A 97 -4.38 0.35 14.64
CA MET A 97 -5.11 -0.81 15.16
C MET A 97 -5.79 -0.40 16.46
N ALA A 98 -7.07 -0.06 16.39
CA ALA A 98 -7.87 0.33 17.53
C ALA A 98 -9.32 -0.15 17.35
N VAL A 99 -10.01 -0.43 18.45
CA VAL A 99 -11.46 -0.59 18.47
C VAL A 99 -12.10 0.75 18.09
N VAL A 100 -13.17 0.72 17.30
CA VAL A 100 -13.74 1.94 16.71
C VAL A 100 -14.23 2.93 17.77
N GLU A 101 -14.78 2.46 18.88
CA GLU A 101 -15.22 3.32 19.99
C GLU A 101 -14.08 4.08 20.66
N GLU A 102 -12.88 3.49 20.71
CA GLU A 102 -11.70 4.07 21.35
C GLU A 102 -10.81 4.85 20.38
N LEU A 103 -11.08 4.73 19.07
CA LEU A 103 -10.28 5.36 18.02
C LEU A 103 -10.40 6.89 18.07
N ARG A 104 -9.27 7.57 18.30
CA ARG A 104 -9.22 9.04 18.30
C ARG A 104 -9.41 9.57 16.86
N ILE A 105 -10.14 10.66 16.76
CA ILE A 105 -10.41 11.30 15.45
C ILE A 105 -9.12 11.76 14.77
N GLU A 106 -8.16 12.24 15.54
CA GLU A 106 -6.84 12.68 15.03
C GLU A 106 -6.08 11.52 14.38
N ASP A 107 -6.11 10.34 14.97
CA ASP A 107 -5.43 9.15 14.43
C ASP A 107 -6.14 8.65 13.16
N LEU A 108 -7.47 8.75 13.12
CA LEU A 108 -8.23 8.46 11.90
C LEU A 108 -7.91 9.47 10.78
N ARG A 109 -7.81 10.77 11.12
CA ARG A 109 -7.39 11.81 10.16
C ARG A 109 -6.00 11.53 9.61
N GLN A 110 -5.04 11.20 10.46
CA GLN A 110 -3.67 10.85 10.04
C GLN A 110 -3.65 9.59 9.17
N GLN A 111 -4.48 8.59 9.50
CA GLN A 111 -4.66 7.39 8.68
C GLN A 111 -5.11 7.74 7.26
N PHE A 112 -6.13 8.61 7.14
CA PHE A 112 -6.65 9.05 5.85
C PHE A 112 -5.68 9.98 5.13
N ASP A 113 -5.01 10.87 5.84
CA ASP A 113 -4.06 11.80 5.24
C ASP A 113 -2.92 11.06 4.54
N THR A 114 -2.38 10.02 5.18
CA THR A 114 -1.34 9.20 4.55
C THR A 114 -1.90 8.28 3.46
N ASN A 115 -2.96 7.50 3.76
CA ASN A 115 -3.36 6.36 2.93
C ASN A 115 -4.31 6.73 1.78
N LEU A 116 -4.92 7.91 1.82
CA LEU A 116 -5.87 8.38 0.82
C LEU A 116 -5.47 9.73 0.22
N PHE A 117 -5.35 10.77 1.06
CA PHE A 117 -5.03 12.11 0.55
C PHE A 117 -3.60 12.18 0.01
N GLY A 118 -2.63 11.52 0.66
CA GLY A 118 -1.27 11.41 0.17
C GLY A 118 -1.17 10.68 -1.18
N VAL A 119 -1.98 9.64 -1.36
CA VAL A 119 -2.11 8.95 -2.67
C VAL A 119 -2.69 9.90 -3.72
N LEU A 120 -3.72 10.68 -3.37
CA LEU A 120 -4.32 11.65 -4.27
C LEU A 120 -3.34 12.75 -4.65
N ARG A 121 -2.58 13.33 -3.68
CA ARG A 121 -1.55 14.35 -3.93
C ARG A 121 -0.51 13.85 -4.93
N ALA A 122 0.08 12.68 -4.69
CA ALA A 122 1.10 12.13 -5.58
C ALA A 122 0.52 11.82 -6.97
N THR A 123 -0.70 11.30 -7.04
CA THR A 123 -1.38 11.02 -8.30
C THR A 123 -1.66 12.29 -9.09
N GLN A 124 -2.21 13.32 -8.46
CA GLN A 124 -2.48 14.62 -9.10
C GLN A 124 -1.21 15.31 -9.61
N ALA A 125 -0.10 15.15 -8.89
CA ALA A 125 1.18 15.74 -9.29
C ALA A 125 1.77 15.10 -10.57
N VAL A 126 1.52 13.81 -10.83
CA VAL A 126 2.07 13.12 -12.02
C VAL A 126 1.10 13.03 -13.18
N LEU A 127 -0.21 13.07 -12.92
CA LEU A 127 -1.26 12.90 -13.94
C LEU A 127 -1.17 13.85 -15.13
N PRO A 128 -0.90 15.17 -14.96
CA PRO A 128 -0.83 16.09 -16.10
C PRO A 128 0.18 15.63 -17.15
N GLY A 129 1.39 15.24 -16.75
CA GLY A 129 2.41 14.75 -17.67
C GLY A 129 2.06 13.41 -18.31
N MET A 130 1.45 12.48 -17.57
CA MET A 130 0.96 11.21 -18.13
C MET A 130 -0.16 11.44 -19.15
N ARG A 131 -1.10 12.35 -18.85
CA ARG A 131 -2.22 12.70 -19.73
C ARG A 131 -1.73 13.34 -21.04
N GLU A 132 -0.78 14.27 -20.96
CA GLU A 132 -0.18 14.93 -22.13
C GLU A 132 0.49 13.90 -23.06
N ARG A 133 1.27 12.99 -22.51
CA ARG A 133 1.92 11.91 -23.27
C ARG A 133 0.99 10.76 -23.65
N ARG A 134 -0.25 10.76 -23.17
CA ARG A 134 -1.27 9.72 -23.39
C ARG A 134 -0.77 8.32 -23.03
N THR A 135 0.02 8.23 -21.98
CA THR A 135 0.56 6.96 -21.46
C THR A 135 0.95 7.10 -19.99
N GLY A 136 0.75 6.06 -19.21
CA GLY A 136 1.14 6.01 -17.81
C GLY A 136 0.65 4.74 -17.12
N ARG A 137 1.29 4.41 -16.00
CA ARG A 137 0.88 3.33 -15.10
C ARG A 137 0.81 3.86 -13.68
N ILE A 138 -0.36 3.77 -13.05
CA ILE A 138 -0.58 4.16 -11.66
C ILE A 138 -0.94 2.92 -10.87
N VAL A 139 -0.04 2.50 -10.00
CA VAL A 139 -0.24 1.35 -9.12
C VAL A 139 -0.68 1.85 -7.74
N MET A 140 -1.81 1.35 -7.26
CA MET A 140 -2.41 1.67 -5.97
C MET A 140 -2.23 0.49 -5.02
N MET A 141 -1.40 0.65 -3.98
CA MET A 141 -1.24 -0.39 -2.97
C MET A 141 -2.44 -0.40 -2.02
N SER A 142 -3.43 -1.21 -2.37
CA SER A 142 -4.59 -1.51 -1.53
C SER A 142 -4.25 -2.60 -0.50
N SER A 143 -5.21 -3.42 -0.16
CA SER A 143 -5.09 -4.54 0.78
C SER A 143 -6.34 -5.42 0.70
N VAL A 144 -6.28 -6.65 1.23
CA VAL A 144 -7.46 -7.41 1.61
C VAL A 144 -8.39 -6.61 2.53
N ALA A 145 -7.83 -5.68 3.31
CA ALA A 145 -8.59 -4.74 4.15
C ALA A 145 -9.37 -3.68 3.34
N GLY A 146 -9.19 -3.60 2.02
CA GLY A 146 -9.98 -2.75 1.13
C GLY A 146 -11.37 -3.32 0.81
N PHE A 147 -11.66 -4.57 1.19
CA PHE A 147 -12.97 -5.21 0.97
C PHE A 147 -13.42 -6.14 2.12
N VAL A 148 -12.56 -6.40 3.13
CA VAL A 148 -12.90 -7.10 4.38
C VAL A 148 -12.34 -6.33 5.56
N SER A 149 -13.16 -6.12 6.60
CA SER A 149 -12.81 -5.31 7.77
C SER A 149 -12.73 -6.18 9.03
N PRO A 150 -11.53 -6.68 9.42
CA PRO A 150 -11.38 -7.41 10.67
C PRO A 150 -11.52 -6.48 11.88
N PRO A 151 -11.83 -7.02 13.08
CA PRO A 151 -11.85 -6.25 14.32
C PRO A 151 -10.53 -5.52 14.56
N THR A 152 -10.57 -4.35 15.14
CA THR A 152 -9.48 -3.38 15.39
C THR A 152 -8.85 -2.73 14.16
N TYR A 153 -9.20 -3.16 12.96
CA TYR A 153 -8.70 -2.61 11.70
C TYR A 153 -9.61 -1.53 11.10
N GLY A 154 -10.57 -0.99 11.85
CA GLY A 154 -11.58 -0.03 11.35
C GLY A 154 -10.96 1.16 10.62
N ALA A 155 -9.98 1.83 11.22
CA ALA A 155 -9.28 2.96 10.60
C ALA A 155 -8.55 2.57 9.31
N TYR A 156 -7.79 1.48 9.34
CA TYR A 156 -7.03 1.01 8.18
C TYR A 156 -7.96 0.53 7.06
N SER A 157 -8.97 -0.29 7.41
CA SER A 157 -9.92 -0.81 6.42
C SER A 157 -10.71 0.30 5.74
N SER A 158 -11.22 1.28 6.50
CA SER A 158 -11.96 2.41 5.93
C SER A 158 -11.11 3.20 4.94
N SER A 159 -9.83 3.45 5.26
CA SER A 159 -8.91 4.13 4.34
C SER A 159 -8.65 3.32 3.05
N LYS A 160 -8.56 1.98 3.15
CA LYS A 160 -8.35 1.12 1.97
C LYS A 160 -9.64 0.94 1.15
N HIS A 161 -10.83 0.87 1.76
CA HIS A 161 -12.11 0.93 1.04
C HIS A 161 -12.28 2.26 0.29
N ALA A 162 -11.91 3.38 0.91
CA ALA A 162 -11.93 4.69 0.24
C ALA A 162 -10.95 4.72 -0.96
N LEU A 163 -9.75 4.15 -0.81
CA LEU A 163 -8.78 4.03 -1.90
C LEU A 163 -9.31 3.17 -3.05
N GLU A 164 -10.02 2.06 -2.77
CA GLU A 164 -10.66 1.23 -3.80
C GLU A 164 -11.68 2.04 -4.62
N GLY A 165 -12.56 2.78 -3.92
CA GLY A 165 -13.55 3.65 -4.57
C GLY A 165 -12.91 4.71 -5.45
N LEU A 166 -11.92 5.45 -4.89
CA LEU A 166 -11.16 6.47 -5.63
C LEU A 166 -10.46 5.89 -6.87
N SER A 167 -9.82 4.73 -6.71
CA SER A 167 -9.10 4.07 -7.81
C SER A 167 -10.04 3.60 -8.93
N ASN A 168 -11.25 3.13 -8.58
CA ASN A 168 -12.25 2.73 -9.56
C ASN A 168 -12.74 3.92 -10.40
N ALA A 169 -13.01 5.07 -9.79
CA ALA A 169 -13.40 6.28 -10.49
C ALA A 169 -12.25 6.77 -11.39
N LEU A 170 -11.05 6.92 -10.83
CA LEU A 170 -9.87 7.38 -11.55
C LEU A 170 -9.58 6.52 -12.78
N ARG A 171 -9.71 5.19 -12.69
CA ARG A 171 -9.47 4.27 -13.81
C ARG A 171 -10.34 4.58 -15.01
N LEU A 172 -11.60 4.94 -14.79
CA LEU A 172 -12.53 5.30 -15.87
C LEU A 172 -12.22 6.71 -16.41
N GLU A 173 -11.90 7.65 -15.53
CA GLU A 173 -11.61 9.04 -15.90
C GLU A 173 -10.35 9.19 -16.77
N VAL A 174 -9.30 8.38 -16.48
CA VAL A 174 -8.03 8.45 -17.20
C VAL A 174 -7.92 7.48 -18.38
N TYR A 175 -8.89 6.58 -18.55
CA TYR A 175 -8.94 5.62 -19.65
C TYR A 175 -8.82 6.27 -21.03
N PRO A 176 -9.50 7.40 -21.34
CA PRO A 176 -9.37 8.07 -22.64
C PRO A 176 -7.96 8.59 -22.94
N PHE A 177 -7.12 8.68 -21.93
CA PHE A 177 -5.73 9.15 -22.04
C PHE A 177 -4.71 7.99 -22.09
N GLY A 178 -5.14 6.74 -22.19
CA GLY A 178 -4.24 5.59 -22.25
C GLY A 178 -3.46 5.34 -20.93
N ILE A 179 -3.97 5.85 -19.81
CA ILE A 179 -3.37 5.65 -18.49
C ILE A 179 -4.07 4.50 -17.78
N GLU A 180 -3.29 3.58 -17.26
CA GLU A 180 -3.82 2.41 -16.55
C GLU A 180 -3.71 2.59 -15.04
N VAL A 181 -4.79 2.33 -14.32
CA VAL A 181 -4.84 2.34 -12.85
C VAL A 181 -5.03 0.91 -12.35
N ILE A 182 -4.08 0.45 -11.55
CA ILE A 182 -3.93 -0.95 -11.15
C ILE A 182 -3.94 -1.03 -9.63
N LEU A 183 -4.85 -1.81 -9.08
CA LEU A 183 -4.90 -2.11 -7.65
C LEU A 183 -4.10 -3.38 -7.34
N ILE A 184 -3.21 -3.30 -6.37
CA ILE A 184 -2.50 -4.45 -5.79
C ILE A 184 -3.10 -4.67 -4.41
N GLU A 185 -3.57 -5.88 -4.16
CA GLU A 185 -4.33 -6.26 -2.96
C GLU A 185 -3.57 -7.33 -2.16
N PRO A 186 -2.54 -6.94 -1.38
CA PRO A 186 -1.84 -7.88 -0.50
C PRO A 186 -2.76 -8.32 0.66
N GLY A 187 -2.58 -9.58 1.06
CA GLY A 187 -2.97 -10.02 2.38
C GLY A 187 -1.85 -9.75 3.38
N TYR A 188 -1.65 -10.67 4.33
CA TYR A 188 -0.58 -10.53 5.31
C TYR A 188 0.78 -10.87 4.68
N ILE A 189 1.68 -9.89 4.63
CA ILE A 189 3.08 -10.04 4.21
C ILE A 189 3.95 -9.42 5.32
N VAL A 190 4.98 -10.15 5.77
CA VAL A 190 5.84 -9.69 6.87
C VAL A 190 6.76 -8.56 6.39
N THR A 191 6.60 -7.37 6.98
CA THR A 191 7.41 -6.19 6.72
C THR A 191 7.51 -5.33 7.99
N ASN A 192 8.24 -4.23 7.96
CA ASN A 192 8.27 -3.25 9.05
C ASN A 192 6.93 -2.49 9.25
N PHE A 193 5.98 -2.62 8.31
CA PHE A 193 4.64 -2.04 8.44
C PHE A 193 3.94 -2.50 9.72
N GLN A 194 4.05 -3.80 10.08
CA GLN A 194 3.42 -4.32 11.29
C GLN A 194 4.06 -3.78 12.56
N GLN A 195 5.37 -3.47 12.54
CA GLN A 195 6.01 -2.84 13.68
C GLN A 195 5.53 -1.39 13.83
N THR A 196 5.51 -0.63 12.73
CA THR A 196 4.95 0.74 12.71
C THR A 196 3.51 0.76 13.18
N ALA A 197 2.68 -0.19 12.72
CA ALA A 197 1.28 -0.30 13.15
C ALA A 197 1.15 -0.59 14.64
N ARG A 198 2.02 -1.45 15.21
CA ARG A 198 2.07 -1.70 16.66
C ARG A 198 2.49 -0.46 17.45
N ASP A 199 3.50 0.26 16.96
CA ASP A 199 3.98 1.48 17.62
C ASP A 199 2.91 2.57 17.65
N LEU A 200 2.17 2.74 16.58
CA LEU A 200 1.01 3.65 16.51
C LEU A 200 -0.16 3.20 17.39
N ALA A 201 -0.29 1.89 17.62
CA ALA A 201 -1.35 1.31 18.43
C ALA A 201 -1.05 1.24 19.94
N LYS A 202 0.15 1.61 20.40
CA LYS A 202 0.56 1.49 21.80
C LYS A 202 -0.45 2.12 22.77
N ASN A 203 -0.91 3.32 22.48
CA ASN A 203 -1.88 4.05 23.32
C ASN A 203 -3.23 3.31 23.47
N TYR A 204 -3.56 2.42 22.53
CA TYR A 204 -4.79 1.63 22.55
C TYR A 204 -4.59 0.27 23.21
N THR A 205 -3.40 -0.32 23.06
CA THR A 205 -3.12 -1.69 23.54
C THR A 205 -2.63 -1.72 24.98
N GLU A 206 -2.09 -0.65 25.53
CA GLU A 206 -1.68 -0.56 26.93
C GLU A 206 -2.88 -0.67 27.89
N ASN A 207 -4.03 -0.08 27.53
CA ASN A 207 -5.28 -0.17 28.30
C ASN A 207 -6.16 -1.36 27.88
N ALA A 208 -5.77 -2.10 26.85
CA ALA A 208 -6.56 -3.17 26.24
C ALA A 208 -6.73 -4.41 27.15
N GLN A 209 -5.95 -4.54 28.22
CA GLN A 209 -5.99 -5.73 29.09
C GLN A 209 -7.14 -5.72 30.10
N THR A 210 -7.68 -4.57 30.45
CA THR A 210 -8.67 -4.39 31.51
C THR A 210 -9.98 -3.72 31.08
N GLY A 211 -10.04 -3.20 29.86
CA GLY A 211 -11.20 -2.50 29.32
C GLY A 211 -12.29 -3.45 28.78
N PRO A 212 -13.45 -2.92 28.42
CA PRO A 212 -14.57 -3.70 27.88
C PRO A 212 -14.21 -4.44 26.58
N TYR A 213 -13.20 -4.00 25.87
CA TYR A 213 -12.71 -4.61 24.61
C TYR A 213 -11.48 -5.50 24.77
N ALA A 214 -11.07 -5.85 26.00
CA ALA A 214 -9.87 -6.66 26.26
C ALA A 214 -9.87 -7.97 25.44
N LYS A 215 -11.00 -8.68 25.39
CA LYS A 215 -11.14 -9.91 24.59
C LYS A 215 -10.98 -9.67 23.08
N VAL A 216 -11.48 -8.54 22.58
CA VAL A 216 -11.38 -8.18 21.15
C VAL A 216 -9.93 -7.88 20.78
N TYR A 217 -9.21 -7.11 21.58
CA TYR A 217 -7.78 -6.83 21.36
C TYR A 217 -6.93 -8.11 21.42
N ALA A 218 -7.16 -8.95 22.44
CA ALA A 218 -6.45 -10.22 22.57
C ALA A 218 -6.70 -11.13 21.35
N ALA A 219 -7.93 -11.20 20.88
CA ALA A 219 -8.30 -11.97 19.69
C ALA A 219 -7.66 -11.41 18.40
N ALA A 220 -7.62 -10.09 18.25
CA ALA A 220 -6.98 -9.43 17.10
C ALA A 220 -5.46 -9.70 17.07
N LEU A 221 -4.78 -9.58 18.22
CA LEU A 221 -3.36 -9.89 18.36
C LEU A 221 -3.06 -11.37 18.07
N ALA A 222 -3.86 -12.29 18.59
CA ALA A 222 -3.73 -13.72 18.31
C ALA A 222 -3.94 -14.03 16.81
N GLY A 223 -4.91 -13.36 16.18
CA GLY A 223 -5.20 -13.47 14.75
C GLY A 223 -4.03 -12.97 13.87
N ALA A 224 -3.42 -11.86 14.25
CA ALA A 224 -2.23 -11.29 13.58
C ALA A 224 -1.03 -12.24 13.69
N ASN A 225 -0.79 -12.83 14.87
CA ASN A 225 0.30 -13.79 15.08
C ASN A 225 0.10 -15.09 14.26
N LYS A 226 -1.14 -15.59 14.18
CA LYS A 226 -1.47 -16.75 13.32
C LYS A 226 -1.28 -16.42 11.84
N GLY A 227 -1.57 -15.20 11.41
CA GLY A 227 -1.32 -14.72 10.05
C GLY A 227 0.17 -14.72 9.71
N ARG A 228 1.00 -14.25 10.66
CA ARG A 228 2.47 -14.23 10.51
C ARG A 228 3.06 -15.61 10.26
N GLY A 229 2.60 -16.63 10.99
CA GLY A 229 3.10 -18.01 10.85
C GLY A 229 2.62 -18.74 9.59
N ARG A 230 1.61 -18.23 8.88
CA ARG A 230 1.00 -18.88 7.70
C ARG A 230 1.35 -18.22 6.38
N SER A 231 1.79 -16.98 6.37
CA SER A 231 2.14 -16.30 5.12
C SER A 231 3.50 -16.81 4.62
N LYS A 232 3.47 -17.43 3.45
CA LYS A 232 4.68 -17.79 2.69
C LYS A 232 5.06 -16.73 1.65
N THR A 233 4.19 -15.73 1.45
CA THR A 233 4.39 -14.66 0.47
C THR A 233 5.38 -13.63 1.02
N THR A 234 6.41 -13.35 0.26
CA THR A 234 7.46 -12.39 0.60
C THR A 234 7.19 -11.02 -0.01
N PRO A 235 7.91 -9.96 0.42
CA PRO A 235 7.90 -8.67 -0.27
C PRO A 235 8.31 -8.78 -1.74
N GLU A 236 9.24 -9.66 -2.06
CA GLU A 236 9.74 -9.92 -3.41
C GLU A 236 8.66 -10.54 -4.30
N ASP A 237 7.85 -11.48 -3.77
CA ASP A 237 6.70 -12.04 -4.50
C ASP A 237 5.68 -10.93 -4.86
N CYS A 238 5.44 -10.01 -3.92
CA CYS A 238 4.58 -8.84 -4.19
C CYS A 238 5.19 -7.94 -5.26
N ALA A 239 6.49 -7.68 -5.20
CA ALA A 239 7.22 -6.89 -6.19
C ALA A 239 7.12 -7.50 -7.60
N TRP A 240 7.23 -8.82 -7.72
CA TRP A 240 7.02 -9.53 -8.99
C TRP A 240 5.61 -9.34 -9.56
N ILE A 241 4.58 -9.33 -8.70
CA ILE A 241 3.21 -9.06 -9.15
C ILE A 241 3.07 -7.61 -9.63
N ILE A 242 3.67 -6.65 -8.92
CA ILE A 242 3.71 -5.23 -9.32
C ILE A 242 4.39 -5.09 -10.67
N LEU A 243 5.57 -5.67 -10.85
CA LEU A 243 6.31 -5.62 -12.12
C LEU A 243 5.47 -6.20 -13.28
N ARG A 244 4.92 -7.40 -13.11
CA ARG A 244 4.07 -8.04 -14.13
C ARG A 244 2.83 -7.21 -14.47
N ALA A 245 2.25 -6.53 -13.48
CA ALA A 245 1.12 -5.64 -13.70
C ALA A 245 1.52 -4.40 -14.51
N ILE A 246 2.67 -3.80 -14.20
CA ILE A 246 3.21 -2.64 -14.92
C ILE A 246 3.57 -3.00 -16.37
N GLU A 247 4.17 -4.17 -16.59
CA GLU A 247 4.64 -4.61 -17.91
C GLU A 247 3.55 -5.21 -18.79
N SER A 248 2.42 -5.58 -18.22
CA SER A 248 1.31 -6.13 -18.99
C SER A 248 0.77 -5.11 -20.02
N PRO A 249 0.63 -5.47 -21.29
CA PRO A 249 0.02 -4.60 -22.30
C PRO A 249 -1.46 -4.33 -21.98
N ARG A 250 -2.13 -5.24 -21.28
CA ARG A 250 -3.52 -5.12 -20.81
C ARG A 250 -3.58 -5.60 -19.35
N PRO A 251 -3.20 -4.75 -18.38
CA PRO A 251 -3.21 -5.15 -16.99
C PRO A 251 -4.64 -5.41 -16.50
N LYS A 252 -4.78 -6.33 -15.55
CA LYS A 252 -6.03 -6.46 -14.80
C LYS A 252 -6.22 -5.22 -13.92
N ALA A 253 -7.47 -4.88 -13.65
CA ALA A 253 -7.77 -3.79 -12.70
C ALA A 253 -7.29 -4.11 -11.26
N ARG A 254 -7.22 -5.41 -10.89
CA ARG A 254 -6.85 -5.89 -9.55
C ARG A 254 -5.95 -7.10 -9.62
N TYR A 255 -5.02 -7.18 -8.65
CA TYR A 255 -4.12 -8.31 -8.44
C TYR A 255 -4.10 -8.67 -6.94
N GLU A 256 -4.75 -9.75 -6.60
CA GLU A 256 -4.70 -10.36 -5.26
C GLU A 256 -3.36 -11.07 -5.08
N VAL A 257 -2.55 -10.63 -4.11
CA VAL A 257 -1.15 -11.09 -3.97
C VAL A 257 -1.05 -12.42 -3.22
N THR A 258 -1.81 -12.56 -2.12
CA THR A 258 -1.74 -13.75 -1.26
C THR A 258 -2.94 -14.68 -1.50
N ASP A 259 -2.80 -15.95 -1.15
CA ASP A 259 -3.92 -16.89 -1.25
C ASP A 259 -5.09 -16.48 -0.34
N LEU A 260 -4.78 -15.87 0.82
CA LEU A 260 -5.79 -15.28 1.69
C LEU A 260 -6.56 -14.15 0.96
N ALA A 261 -5.86 -13.27 0.23
CA ALA A 261 -6.50 -12.19 -0.51
C ALA A 261 -7.38 -12.74 -1.65
N LYS A 262 -6.90 -13.73 -2.40
CA LYS A 262 -7.67 -14.42 -3.45
C LYS A 262 -8.94 -15.06 -2.88
N PHE A 263 -8.80 -15.80 -1.78
CA PHE A 263 -9.94 -16.43 -1.11
C PHE A 263 -10.93 -15.39 -0.59
N ALA A 264 -10.46 -14.33 0.08
CA ALA A 264 -11.31 -13.28 0.61
C ALA A 264 -12.06 -12.51 -0.48
N ALA A 265 -11.40 -12.20 -1.60
CA ALA A 265 -12.02 -11.55 -2.76
C ALA A 265 -13.11 -12.42 -3.38
N TRP A 266 -12.85 -13.72 -3.53
CA TRP A 266 -13.83 -14.69 -4.01
C TRP A 266 -15.01 -14.81 -3.02
N ALA A 267 -14.73 -14.98 -1.74
CA ALA A 267 -15.74 -15.14 -0.70
C ALA A 267 -16.65 -13.91 -0.60
N LYS A 268 -16.08 -12.68 -0.62
CA LYS A 268 -16.86 -11.43 -0.57
C LYS A 268 -17.83 -11.26 -1.75
N ARG A 269 -17.52 -11.82 -2.91
CA ARG A 269 -18.43 -11.79 -4.08
C ARG A 269 -19.63 -12.73 -3.95
N LEU A 270 -19.51 -13.79 -3.16
CA LEU A 270 -20.53 -14.86 -3.08
C LEU A 270 -21.24 -14.91 -1.71
N MET A 271 -20.65 -14.34 -0.66
CA MET A 271 -21.19 -14.39 0.68
C MET A 271 -21.94 -13.10 1.03
N SER A 272 -23.06 -13.24 1.75
CA SER A 272 -23.72 -12.10 2.38
C SER A 272 -22.86 -11.51 3.51
N ASP A 273 -23.05 -10.24 3.85
CA ASP A 273 -22.32 -9.61 4.96
C ASP A 273 -22.48 -10.38 6.27
N ARG A 274 -23.68 -10.88 6.58
CA ARG A 274 -23.91 -11.73 7.77
C ARG A 274 -23.08 -13.00 7.77
N ALA A 275 -22.85 -13.60 6.60
CA ALA A 275 -22.01 -14.81 6.50
C ALA A 275 -20.52 -14.46 6.69
N VAL A 276 -20.05 -13.33 6.15
CA VAL A 276 -18.71 -12.82 6.39
C VAL A 276 -18.51 -12.48 7.87
N ASP A 277 -19.47 -11.80 8.51
CA ASP A 277 -19.43 -11.49 9.93
C ASP A 277 -19.36 -12.75 10.80
N LYS A 278 -20.18 -13.77 10.47
CA LYS A 278 -20.15 -15.07 11.18
C LYS A 278 -18.79 -15.74 11.05
N PHE A 279 -18.20 -15.69 9.86
CA PHE A 279 -16.86 -16.23 9.61
C PHE A 279 -15.80 -15.47 10.43
N LEU A 280 -15.81 -14.13 10.39
CA LEU A 280 -14.87 -13.31 11.13
C LEU A 280 -15.00 -13.48 12.64
N ARG A 281 -16.23 -13.47 13.19
CA ARG A 281 -16.47 -13.75 14.62
C ARG A 281 -15.85 -15.08 15.05
N ARG A 282 -16.09 -16.16 14.30
CA ARG A 282 -15.49 -17.47 14.58
C ARG A 282 -13.96 -17.45 14.46
N ARG A 283 -13.45 -16.77 13.45
CA ARG A 283 -12.01 -16.65 13.19
C ARG A 283 -11.27 -15.92 14.32
N PHE A 284 -11.91 -14.93 14.92
CA PHE A 284 -11.36 -14.10 15.99
C PHE A 284 -11.88 -14.49 17.39
N GLY A 285 -12.72 -15.53 17.52
CA GLY A 285 -13.24 -15.98 18.80
C GLY A 285 -14.10 -14.92 19.51
N ILE A 286 -14.87 -14.13 18.73
CA ILE A 286 -15.75 -13.08 19.26
C ILE A 286 -17.14 -13.68 19.45
N GLU A 287 -17.55 -13.83 20.71
CA GLU A 287 -18.86 -14.36 21.12
C GLU A 287 -19.66 -13.29 21.87
N ARG A 288 -20.97 -13.46 21.95
CA ARG A 288 -21.79 -12.61 22.81
C ARG A 288 -21.47 -12.94 24.27
N GLU A 289 -21.33 -11.88 25.05
CA GLU A 289 -21.34 -12.06 26.51
C GLU A 289 -22.76 -12.41 26.94
N SER A 290 -22.90 -13.51 27.71
CA SER A 290 -24.16 -13.99 28.27
C SER A 290 -24.62 -13.11 29.42
#